data_8d7af954597f7f9660ee3283bd561434
#
_entry.id   8d7af954597f7f9660ee3283bd561434
#
_cell.length_a   1.000
_cell.length_b   1.000
_cell.length_c   1.000
_cell.angle_alpha   90.00
_cell.angle_beta   90.00
_cell.angle_gamma   90.00
#
_symmetry.space_group_name_H-M   'P 1'
#
loop_
_entity.id
_entity.type
_entity.pdbx_description
1 polymer ?
#
loop_
_entity_poly.entity_id
_entity_poly.type
_entity_poly.pdbx_seq_one_letter_code
_entity_poly.pdbx_strand_id
1 'polypeptide(L)'
;MFDEPGMAGEAHWNEEAKALIAGLILHIAASEPRDRRNLATLREALTLAPEAFAALLKDMQASTAAGGLIARAANRHLGKSDREAAGVLSAAQRHTHFLDSPRMVAVLGRSDFRFADLKHRNASVFLVLPPDRLATYSRWLRLLVSQSLIDMARDPAKPAAPVLYLLDEFAALGHLAPVERAMGLMAGYGVQLWPILQDVHQLRATYGQRAGTFLSNAGVLQVFGVNDHDSARLVSDLLGQETVVFQTMSRALDSEKSGLSYGEQHTARPLLTPDEVRNLPQHVELLFLAGQRPIVAGKLAYYADAEFRGLFDQA
;
A
#
# COMPACT_ATOMS: atom_id res chain seq x y z
N MET A 1 0.88 -13.94 -2.56
CA MET A 1 1.41 -13.98 -3.93
C MET A 1 0.62 -12.98 -4.73
N PHE A 2 1.28 -12.15 -5.49
CA PHE A 2 0.64 -11.01 -6.13
C PHE A 2 1.05 -11.04 -7.59
N ASP A 3 0.11 -10.70 -8.48
CA ASP A 3 0.39 -10.49 -9.88
C ASP A 3 1.13 -9.15 -9.98
N GLU A 4 2.44 -9.21 -10.14
CA GLU A 4 3.23 -8.03 -10.46
C GLU A 4 2.96 -7.65 -11.90
N PRO A 5 2.75 -6.36 -12.21
CA PRO A 5 2.57 -5.91 -13.60
C PRO A 5 3.76 -6.37 -14.46
N GLY A 6 3.49 -7.07 -15.55
CA GLY A 6 4.52 -7.63 -16.45
C GLY A 6 4.77 -9.13 -16.34
N MET A 7 4.18 -9.85 -15.36
CA MET A 7 4.38 -11.29 -15.16
C MET A 7 3.24 -12.16 -15.71
N ALA A 8 2.57 -11.76 -16.76
CA ALA A 8 1.47 -12.54 -17.37
C ALA A 8 1.89 -13.99 -17.72
N GLY A 9 3.15 -14.22 -18.09
CA GLY A 9 3.69 -15.56 -18.37
C GLY A 9 3.91 -16.45 -17.14
N GLU A 10 3.92 -15.89 -15.92
CA GLU A 10 4.10 -16.61 -14.67
C GLU A 10 2.80 -16.83 -13.88
N ALA A 11 1.68 -16.33 -14.36
CA ALA A 11 0.39 -16.40 -13.67
C ALA A 11 0.01 -17.85 -13.30
N HIS A 12 0.20 -18.81 -14.23
CA HIS A 12 -0.05 -20.22 -13.96
C HIS A 12 0.79 -20.76 -12.79
N TRP A 13 2.10 -20.52 -12.82
CA TRP A 13 3.02 -20.97 -11.76
C TRP A 13 2.68 -20.37 -10.41
N ASN A 14 2.30 -19.09 -10.38
CA ASN A 14 1.90 -18.39 -9.17
C ASN A 14 0.61 -18.97 -8.59
N GLU A 15 -0.40 -19.25 -9.41
CA GLU A 15 -1.67 -19.85 -8.95
C GLU A 15 -1.47 -21.28 -8.41
N GLU A 16 -0.67 -22.10 -9.10
CA GLU A 16 -0.37 -23.44 -8.65
C GLU A 16 0.47 -23.44 -7.36
N ALA A 17 1.44 -22.54 -7.24
CA ALA A 17 2.22 -22.37 -6.02
C ALA A 17 1.36 -21.87 -4.85
N LYS A 18 0.38 -20.99 -5.08
CA LYS A 18 -0.61 -20.58 -4.05
C LYS A 18 -1.38 -21.80 -3.54
N ALA A 19 -1.85 -22.65 -4.44
CA ALA A 19 -2.61 -23.84 -4.07
C ALA A 19 -1.76 -24.82 -3.23
N LEU A 20 -0.50 -25.04 -3.62
CA LEU A 20 0.44 -25.86 -2.86
C LEU A 20 0.71 -25.29 -1.47
N ILE A 21 1.04 -24.00 -1.38
CA ILE A 21 1.31 -23.31 -0.10
C ILE A 21 0.06 -23.36 0.80
N ALA A 22 -1.12 -23.10 0.26
CA ALA A 22 -2.37 -23.17 1.04
C ALA A 22 -2.62 -24.57 1.58
N GLY A 23 -2.39 -25.61 0.78
CA GLY A 23 -2.50 -27.00 1.22
C GLY A 23 -1.52 -27.36 2.34
N LEU A 24 -0.26 -26.92 2.22
CA LEU A 24 0.76 -27.11 3.26
C LEU A 24 0.41 -26.36 4.55
N ILE A 25 -0.08 -25.11 4.47
CA ILE A 25 -0.52 -24.35 5.64
C ILE A 25 -1.67 -25.07 6.35
N LEU A 26 -2.66 -25.58 5.62
CA LEU A 26 -3.77 -26.34 6.19
C LEU A 26 -3.27 -27.64 6.85
N HIS A 27 -2.33 -28.34 6.22
CA HIS A 27 -1.73 -29.54 6.78
C HIS A 27 -0.99 -29.24 8.08
N ILE A 28 -0.10 -28.23 8.09
CA ILE A 28 0.63 -27.80 9.27
C ILE A 28 -0.33 -27.40 10.40
N ALA A 29 -1.37 -26.63 10.09
CA ALA A 29 -2.36 -26.22 11.07
C ALA A 29 -3.15 -27.40 11.67
N ALA A 30 -3.36 -28.47 10.92
CA ALA A 30 -4.13 -29.63 11.33
C ALA A 30 -3.29 -30.69 12.08
N SER A 31 -2.04 -30.94 11.63
CA SER A 31 -1.23 -32.08 12.07
C SER A 31 -0.04 -31.73 12.96
N GLU A 32 0.50 -30.50 12.84
CA GLU A 32 1.66 -30.12 13.64
C GLU A 32 1.27 -29.68 15.07
N PRO A 33 2.15 -29.87 16.06
CA PRO A 33 1.96 -29.32 17.39
C PRO A 33 1.97 -27.78 17.35
N ARG A 34 1.40 -27.13 18.38
CA ARG A 34 1.09 -25.71 18.36
C ARG A 34 2.31 -24.80 18.12
N ASP A 35 3.45 -25.15 18.68
CA ASP A 35 4.73 -24.44 18.54
C ASP A 35 5.33 -24.53 17.13
N ARG A 36 4.92 -25.54 16.35
CA ARG A 36 5.32 -25.70 14.94
C ARG A 36 4.31 -25.18 13.93
N ARG A 37 3.16 -24.66 14.36
CA ARG A 37 2.14 -24.05 13.47
C ARG A 37 2.53 -22.64 13.06
N ASN A 38 3.64 -22.52 12.33
CA ASN A 38 4.22 -21.23 11.92
C ASN A 38 4.79 -21.28 10.50
N LEU A 39 5.22 -20.14 9.98
CA LEU A 39 5.72 -20.03 8.61
C LEU A 39 7.14 -20.62 8.44
N ALA A 40 7.90 -20.80 9.51
CA ALA A 40 9.18 -21.51 9.45
C ALA A 40 8.97 -22.98 9.08
N THR A 41 8.01 -23.66 9.71
CA THR A 41 7.62 -25.03 9.36
C THR A 41 7.14 -25.15 7.91
N LEU A 42 6.40 -24.14 7.40
CA LEU A 42 6.04 -24.08 5.99
C LEU A 42 7.30 -24.04 5.09
N ARG A 43 8.29 -23.23 5.46
CA ARG A 43 9.53 -23.12 4.70
C ARG A 43 10.33 -24.42 4.73
N GLU A 44 10.44 -25.05 5.90
CA GLU A 44 11.04 -26.37 6.05
C GLU A 44 10.37 -27.40 5.13
N ALA A 45 9.03 -27.46 5.13
CA ALA A 45 8.28 -28.38 4.26
C ALA A 45 8.55 -28.14 2.77
N LEU A 46 8.63 -26.90 2.33
CA LEU A 46 8.92 -26.55 0.93
C LEU A 46 10.37 -26.81 0.50
N THR A 47 11.30 -26.99 1.45
CA THR A 47 12.72 -27.22 1.20
C THR A 47 13.20 -28.62 1.58
N LEU A 48 12.27 -29.54 1.81
CA LEU A 48 12.57 -30.96 2.04
C LEU A 48 13.28 -31.58 0.84
N ALA A 49 14.11 -32.58 1.11
CA ALA A 49 14.65 -33.44 0.07
C ALA A 49 13.52 -34.13 -0.73
N PRO A 50 13.72 -34.46 -2.01
CA PRO A 50 12.66 -34.98 -2.89
C PRO A 50 11.87 -36.16 -2.30
N GLU A 51 12.55 -37.11 -1.68
CA GLU A 51 11.94 -38.31 -1.08
C GLU A 51 11.07 -37.95 0.13
N ALA A 52 11.55 -37.04 0.99
CA ALA A 52 10.82 -36.59 2.16
C ALA A 52 9.61 -35.69 1.76
N PHE A 53 9.76 -34.90 0.72
CA PHE A 53 8.64 -34.12 0.17
C PHE A 53 7.56 -35.00 -0.43
N ALA A 54 7.95 -36.07 -1.17
CA ALA A 54 7.01 -37.08 -1.69
C ALA A 54 6.26 -37.82 -0.57
N ALA A 55 6.94 -38.13 0.54
CA ALA A 55 6.31 -38.74 1.71
C ALA A 55 5.30 -37.78 2.34
N LEU A 56 5.65 -36.52 2.53
CA LEU A 56 4.75 -35.47 3.04
C LEU A 56 3.48 -35.34 2.16
N LEU A 57 3.63 -35.35 0.84
CA LEU A 57 2.47 -35.29 -0.07
C LEU A 57 1.55 -36.50 0.06
N LYS A 58 2.10 -37.71 0.31
CA LYS A 58 1.32 -38.89 0.58
C LYS A 58 0.55 -38.82 1.90
N ASP A 59 1.18 -38.29 2.95
CA ASP A 59 0.50 -38.05 4.22
C ASP A 59 -0.63 -37.02 4.08
N MET A 60 -0.42 -35.99 3.29
CA MET A 60 -1.46 -35.02 2.94
C MET A 60 -2.62 -35.65 2.16
N GLN A 61 -2.35 -36.62 1.24
CA GLN A 61 -3.39 -37.32 0.51
C GLN A 61 -4.29 -38.15 1.42
N ALA A 62 -3.73 -38.74 2.46
CA ALA A 62 -4.47 -39.52 3.44
C ALA A 62 -5.28 -38.68 4.43
N SER A 63 -5.08 -37.39 4.46
CA SER A 63 -5.72 -36.49 5.43
C SER A 63 -7.19 -36.24 5.10
N THR A 64 -8.06 -36.44 6.07
CA THR A 64 -9.49 -36.10 6.03
C THR A 64 -9.77 -34.72 6.63
N ALA A 65 -8.77 -34.08 7.24
CA ALA A 65 -8.91 -32.79 7.89
C ALA A 65 -9.26 -31.67 6.89
N ALA A 66 -9.72 -30.56 7.42
CA ALA A 66 -10.14 -29.39 6.65
C ALA A 66 -11.15 -29.73 5.51
N GLY A 67 -12.06 -30.70 5.74
CA GLY A 67 -13.05 -31.11 4.74
C GLY A 67 -12.42 -31.67 3.46
N GLY A 68 -11.25 -32.31 3.56
CA GLY A 68 -10.52 -32.92 2.43
C GLY A 68 -9.76 -31.91 1.56
N LEU A 69 -9.65 -30.63 1.96
CA LEU A 69 -8.88 -29.62 1.21
C LEU A 69 -7.39 -29.94 1.14
N ILE A 70 -6.83 -30.55 2.20
CA ILE A 70 -5.43 -30.97 2.27
C ILE A 70 -5.16 -32.04 1.22
N ALA A 71 -5.98 -33.10 1.19
CA ALA A 71 -5.85 -34.17 0.20
C ALA A 71 -6.00 -33.68 -1.25
N ARG A 72 -6.95 -32.76 -1.48
CA ARG A 72 -7.14 -32.15 -2.81
C ARG A 72 -5.92 -31.33 -3.27
N ALA A 73 -5.28 -30.60 -2.35
CA ALA A 73 -4.07 -29.84 -2.68
C ALA A 73 -2.90 -30.76 -3.02
N ALA A 74 -2.70 -31.86 -2.28
CA ALA A 74 -1.70 -32.87 -2.59
C ALA A 74 -1.96 -33.53 -3.94
N ASN A 75 -3.20 -33.98 -4.20
CA ASN A 75 -3.59 -34.59 -5.46
C ASN A 75 -3.37 -33.67 -6.66
N ARG A 76 -3.68 -32.35 -6.49
CA ARG A 76 -3.44 -31.33 -7.52
C ARG A 76 -1.96 -31.22 -7.88
N HIS A 77 -1.07 -31.35 -6.91
CA HIS A 77 0.38 -31.29 -7.14
C HIS A 77 0.89 -32.62 -7.74
N LEU A 78 0.48 -33.74 -7.20
CA LEU A 78 0.90 -35.09 -7.66
C LEU A 78 0.36 -35.45 -9.05
N GLY A 79 -0.75 -34.88 -9.47
CA GLY A 79 -1.31 -35.06 -10.81
C GLY A 79 -0.57 -34.32 -11.92
N LYS A 80 0.48 -33.60 -11.61
CA LYS A 80 1.29 -32.82 -12.56
C LYS A 80 2.42 -33.68 -13.15
N SER A 81 2.90 -33.33 -14.34
CA SER A 81 4.16 -33.86 -14.83
C SER A 81 5.33 -33.44 -13.94
N ASP A 82 6.41 -34.19 -13.90
CA ASP A 82 7.59 -33.92 -13.08
C ASP A 82 8.14 -32.48 -13.33
N ARG A 83 8.15 -32.08 -14.61
CA ARG A 83 8.60 -30.74 -14.99
C ARG A 83 7.69 -29.63 -14.43
N GLU A 84 6.39 -29.85 -14.50
CA GLU A 84 5.42 -28.89 -13.97
C GLU A 84 5.46 -28.84 -12.44
N ALA A 85 5.52 -29.99 -11.77
CA ALA A 85 5.64 -30.10 -10.32
C ALA A 85 6.89 -29.37 -9.79
N ALA A 86 8.05 -29.59 -10.46
CA ALA A 86 9.29 -28.89 -10.13
C ALA A 86 9.17 -27.35 -10.32
N GLY A 87 8.52 -26.89 -11.37
CA GLY A 87 8.27 -25.48 -11.61
C GLY A 87 7.37 -24.84 -10.54
N VAL A 88 6.30 -25.53 -10.13
CA VAL A 88 5.40 -25.10 -9.05
C VAL A 88 6.14 -25.03 -7.71
N LEU A 89 6.93 -26.04 -7.37
CA LEU A 89 7.74 -26.05 -6.15
C LEU A 89 8.77 -24.91 -6.15
N SER A 90 9.47 -24.70 -7.27
CA SER A 90 10.42 -23.60 -7.43
C SER A 90 9.72 -22.23 -7.24
N ALA A 91 8.54 -22.04 -7.81
CA ALA A 91 7.75 -20.83 -7.61
C ALA A 91 7.34 -20.64 -6.13
N ALA A 92 6.90 -21.72 -5.46
CA ALA A 92 6.56 -21.68 -4.03
C ALA A 92 7.78 -21.32 -3.16
N GLN A 93 8.93 -21.92 -3.44
CA GLN A 93 10.20 -21.62 -2.76
C GLN A 93 10.63 -20.15 -2.97
N ARG A 94 10.54 -19.63 -4.19
CA ARG A 94 10.85 -18.24 -4.51
C ARG A 94 9.96 -17.27 -3.72
N HIS A 95 8.68 -17.54 -3.62
CA HIS A 95 7.74 -16.68 -2.89
C HIS A 95 7.91 -16.72 -1.37
N THR A 96 8.53 -17.75 -0.82
CA THR A 96 8.77 -17.94 0.61
C THR A 96 10.22 -17.74 1.02
N HIS A 97 11.10 -17.36 0.09
CA HIS A 97 12.56 -17.21 0.32
C HIS A 97 12.91 -16.25 1.48
N PHE A 98 12.09 -15.21 1.72
CA PHE A 98 12.30 -14.30 2.85
C PHE A 98 12.26 -15.00 4.22
N LEU A 99 11.69 -16.21 4.29
CA LEU A 99 11.63 -17.05 5.50
C LEU A 99 12.94 -17.79 5.80
N ASP A 100 13.94 -17.74 4.91
CA ASP A 100 15.26 -18.34 5.16
C ASP A 100 16.09 -17.51 6.16
N SER A 101 15.67 -16.28 6.46
CA SER A 101 16.33 -15.44 7.43
C SER A 101 16.03 -15.90 8.87
N PRO A 102 17.04 -16.23 9.68
CA PRO A 102 16.83 -16.60 11.08
C PRO A 102 16.10 -15.51 11.89
N ARG A 103 16.31 -14.23 11.55
CA ARG A 103 15.62 -13.11 12.18
C ARG A 103 14.11 -13.11 11.86
N MET A 104 13.76 -13.41 10.59
CA MET A 104 12.36 -13.53 10.19
C MET A 104 11.69 -14.73 10.85
N VAL A 105 12.38 -15.86 10.94
CA VAL A 105 11.90 -17.05 11.66
C VAL A 105 11.60 -16.72 13.12
N ALA A 106 12.51 -16.02 13.82
CA ALA A 106 12.33 -15.63 15.20
C ALA A 106 11.11 -14.71 15.40
N VAL A 107 10.90 -13.74 14.50
CA VAL A 107 9.76 -12.81 14.55
C VAL A 107 8.44 -13.53 14.25
N LEU A 108 8.43 -14.48 13.32
CA LEU A 108 7.22 -15.19 12.85
C LEU A 108 6.94 -16.47 13.62
N GLY A 109 7.82 -16.88 14.54
CA GLY A 109 7.69 -18.10 15.34
C GLY A 109 6.60 -18.02 16.42
N ARG A 110 6.17 -16.82 16.80
CA ARG A 110 5.13 -16.62 17.82
C ARG A 110 4.25 -15.42 17.48
N SER A 111 3.08 -15.36 18.13
CA SER A 111 2.18 -14.20 18.07
C SER A 111 2.08 -13.57 19.45
N ASP A 112 2.50 -12.32 19.57
CA ASP A 112 2.47 -11.56 20.84
C ASP A 112 1.14 -10.78 21.00
N PHE A 113 0.41 -10.54 19.88
CA PHE A 113 -0.86 -9.81 19.84
C PHE A 113 -1.72 -10.28 18.66
N ARG A 114 -2.96 -9.82 18.61
CA ARG A 114 -3.85 -9.96 17.44
C ARG A 114 -4.12 -8.59 16.85
N PHE A 115 -4.17 -8.46 15.54
CA PHE A 115 -4.49 -7.19 14.91
C PHE A 115 -5.88 -6.66 15.31
N ALA A 116 -6.86 -7.55 15.51
CA ALA A 116 -8.19 -7.17 16.02
C ALA A 116 -8.12 -6.43 17.38
N ASP A 117 -7.10 -6.68 18.21
CA ASP A 117 -6.93 -5.99 19.49
C ASP A 117 -6.82 -4.47 19.34
N LEU A 118 -6.36 -3.98 18.17
CA LEU A 118 -6.27 -2.55 17.87
C LEU A 118 -7.61 -1.82 17.90
N LYS A 119 -8.73 -2.54 17.73
CA LYS A 119 -10.08 -1.96 17.85
C LYS A 119 -10.58 -1.90 19.30
N HIS A 120 -9.98 -2.65 20.21
CA HIS A 120 -10.47 -2.86 21.55
C HIS A 120 -9.62 -2.22 22.64
N ARG A 121 -8.40 -1.81 22.30
CA ARG A 121 -7.46 -1.20 23.24
C ARG A 121 -6.54 -0.19 22.55
N ASN A 122 -6.05 0.78 23.32
CA ASN A 122 -5.01 1.69 22.86
C ASN A 122 -3.70 0.91 22.71
N ALA A 123 -3.30 0.65 21.48
CA ALA A 123 -2.06 -0.02 21.14
C ALA A 123 -1.52 0.52 19.82
N SER A 124 -0.20 0.52 19.69
CA SER A 124 0.48 0.85 18.42
C SER A 124 1.38 -0.30 18.01
N VAL A 125 1.39 -0.62 16.73
CA VAL A 125 2.26 -1.64 16.14
C VAL A 125 3.16 -0.96 15.12
N PHE A 126 4.46 -1.02 15.35
CA PHE A 126 5.47 -0.46 14.45
C PHE A 126 6.14 -1.60 13.68
N LEU A 127 6.01 -1.56 12.34
CA LEU A 127 6.68 -2.48 11.42
C LEU A 127 7.89 -1.75 10.84
N VAL A 128 9.07 -2.03 11.38
CA VAL A 128 10.29 -1.29 11.05
C VAL A 128 11.25 -2.20 10.27
N LEU A 129 11.67 -1.75 9.09
CA LEU A 129 12.73 -2.37 8.31
C LEU A 129 13.77 -1.31 7.92
N PRO A 130 15.06 -1.65 7.96
CA PRO A 130 16.10 -0.78 7.43
C PRO A 130 15.90 -0.58 5.91
N PRO A 131 16.21 0.60 5.35
CA PRO A 131 16.00 0.92 3.93
C PRO A 131 16.65 -0.10 2.97
N ASP A 132 17.86 -0.59 3.29
CA ASP A 132 18.60 -1.62 2.52
C ASP A 132 17.90 -2.99 2.51
N ARG A 133 16.92 -3.21 3.39
CA ARG A 133 16.17 -4.46 3.54
C ARG A 133 14.73 -4.38 3.03
N LEU A 134 14.23 -3.21 2.69
CA LEU A 134 12.84 -3.03 2.24
C LEU A 134 12.50 -3.93 1.04
N ALA A 135 13.34 -3.97 0.02
CA ALA A 135 13.12 -4.82 -1.15
C ALA A 135 13.09 -6.32 -0.79
N THR A 136 14.00 -6.78 0.07
CA THR A 136 14.12 -8.19 0.47
C THR A 136 12.92 -8.66 1.29
N TYR A 137 12.44 -7.82 2.21
CA TYR A 137 11.38 -8.18 3.17
C TYR A 137 10.05 -7.48 2.90
N SER A 138 9.87 -6.85 1.74
CA SER A 138 8.59 -6.24 1.34
C SER A 138 7.43 -7.23 1.45
N ARG A 139 7.64 -8.50 1.13
CA ARG A 139 6.62 -9.56 1.23
C ARG A 139 6.15 -9.79 2.67
N TRP A 140 7.03 -9.66 3.65
CA TRP A 140 6.66 -9.72 5.06
C TRP A 140 5.76 -8.55 5.45
N LEU A 141 6.12 -7.31 5.09
CA LEU A 141 5.27 -6.13 5.34
C LEU A 141 3.91 -6.28 4.67
N ARG A 142 3.90 -6.70 3.39
CA ARG A 142 2.67 -6.93 2.62
C ARG A 142 1.76 -7.98 3.28
N LEU A 143 2.35 -9.07 3.78
CA LEU A 143 1.63 -10.13 4.49
C LEU A 143 0.95 -9.56 5.74
N LEU A 144 1.67 -8.82 6.58
CA LEU A 144 1.15 -8.27 7.83
C LEU A 144 0.09 -7.20 7.57
N VAL A 145 0.32 -6.26 6.64
CA VAL A 145 -0.67 -5.24 6.26
C VAL A 145 -1.93 -5.88 5.70
N SER A 146 -1.80 -6.88 4.83
CA SER A 146 -2.96 -7.57 4.24
C SER A 146 -3.75 -8.35 5.30
N GLN A 147 -3.06 -9.07 6.18
CA GLN A 147 -3.69 -9.84 7.26
C GLN A 147 -4.39 -8.91 8.26
N SER A 148 -3.75 -7.81 8.64
CA SER A 148 -4.34 -6.85 9.56
C SER A 148 -5.62 -6.23 9.00
N LEU A 149 -5.66 -5.86 7.71
CA LEU A 149 -6.86 -5.34 7.06
C LEU A 149 -8.00 -6.38 7.02
N ILE A 150 -7.66 -7.67 6.82
CA ILE A 150 -8.64 -8.75 6.88
C ILE A 150 -9.20 -8.90 8.30
N ASP A 151 -8.35 -8.86 9.31
CA ASP A 151 -8.77 -8.95 10.72
C ASP A 151 -9.64 -7.76 11.11
N MET A 152 -9.28 -6.53 10.67
CA MET A 152 -10.12 -5.34 10.86
C MET A 152 -11.51 -5.49 10.21
N ALA A 153 -11.58 -6.04 8.99
CA ALA A 153 -12.84 -6.24 8.29
C ALA A 153 -13.72 -7.32 8.94
N ARG A 154 -13.11 -8.34 9.56
CA ARG A 154 -13.83 -9.44 10.24
C ARG A 154 -14.36 -9.04 11.61
N ASP A 155 -13.71 -8.11 12.29
CA ASP A 155 -14.15 -7.62 13.59
C ASP A 155 -15.20 -6.52 13.41
N PRO A 156 -16.44 -6.72 13.87
CA PRO A 156 -17.53 -5.76 13.70
C PRO A 156 -17.42 -4.55 14.62
N ALA A 157 -16.52 -4.54 15.59
CA ALA A 157 -16.36 -3.43 16.52
C ALA A 157 -15.99 -2.13 15.77
N LYS A 158 -16.60 -1.03 16.21
CA LYS A 158 -16.31 0.33 15.74
C LYS A 158 -15.76 1.13 16.91
N PRO A 159 -14.45 1.33 16.97
CA PRO A 159 -13.84 2.14 18.03
C PRO A 159 -14.23 3.62 17.88
N ALA A 160 -14.19 4.36 18.98
CA ALA A 160 -14.52 5.80 19.00
C ALA A 160 -13.57 6.62 18.11
N ALA A 161 -12.29 6.25 18.07
CA ALA A 161 -11.31 6.75 17.11
C ALA A 161 -10.93 5.61 16.15
N PRO A 162 -10.84 5.86 14.84
CA PRO A 162 -10.49 4.83 13.88
C PRO A 162 -9.07 4.30 14.11
N VAL A 163 -8.86 3.01 13.79
CA VAL A 163 -7.51 2.44 13.73
C VAL A 163 -6.78 3.07 12.55
N LEU A 164 -5.70 3.81 12.83
CA LEU A 164 -4.91 4.50 11.81
C LEU A 164 -3.84 3.57 11.24
N TYR A 165 -3.81 3.45 9.93
CA TYR A 165 -2.73 2.82 9.16
C TYR A 165 -1.88 3.90 8.52
N LEU A 166 -0.78 4.26 9.15
CA LEU A 166 0.22 5.15 8.60
C LEU A 166 1.17 4.32 7.73
N LEU A 167 1.02 4.43 6.42
CA LEU A 167 1.80 3.66 5.44
C LEU A 167 2.90 4.55 4.87
N ASP A 168 3.95 4.76 5.67
CA ASP A 168 5.16 5.42 5.25
C ASP A 168 5.87 4.59 4.17
N GLU A 169 6.55 5.22 3.21
CA GLU A 169 7.12 4.56 2.03
C GLU A 169 6.13 3.60 1.33
N PHE A 170 4.88 4.07 1.13
CA PHE A 170 3.80 3.24 0.58
C PHE A 170 4.19 2.57 -0.74
N ALA A 171 4.98 3.24 -1.59
CA ALA A 171 5.47 2.70 -2.85
C ALA A 171 6.31 1.42 -2.67
N ALA A 172 7.03 1.27 -1.55
CA ALA A 172 7.86 0.10 -1.27
C ALA A 172 7.03 -1.19 -1.06
N LEU A 173 5.74 -1.05 -0.74
CA LEU A 173 4.82 -2.19 -0.66
C LEU A 173 4.46 -2.74 -2.05
N GLY A 174 4.70 -2.00 -3.14
CA GLY A 174 4.26 -2.37 -4.48
C GLY A 174 2.74 -2.47 -4.60
N HIS A 175 2.25 -3.06 -5.68
CA HIS A 175 0.80 -3.24 -5.88
C HIS A 175 0.19 -4.13 -4.79
N LEU A 176 -0.73 -3.59 -4.01
CA LEU A 176 -1.39 -4.26 -2.88
C LEU A 176 -2.91 -4.10 -2.97
N ALA A 177 -3.57 -5.03 -3.68
CA ALA A 177 -5.00 -5.00 -3.91
C ALA A 177 -5.87 -4.89 -2.62
N PRO A 178 -5.49 -5.48 -1.46
CA PRO A 178 -6.20 -5.23 -0.21
C PRO A 178 -6.23 -3.77 0.21
N VAL A 179 -5.13 -3.03 0.05
CA VAL A 179 -5.07 -1.58 0.38
C VAL A 179 -5.90 -0.77 -0.61
N GLU A 180 -5.80 -1.06 -1.90
CA GLU A 180 -6.63 -0.40 -2.93
C GLU A 180 -8.13 -0.51 -2.60
N ARG A 181 -8.60 -1.71 -2.26
CA ARG A 181 -10.00 -1.93 -1.84
C ARG A 181 -10.31 -1.24 -0.52
N ALA A 182 -9.38 -1.23 0.40
CA ALA A 182 -9.53 -0.65 1.72
C ALA A 182 -9.73 0.87 1.66
N MET A 183 -9.10 1.58 0.73
CA MET A 183 -9.27 3.03 0.52
C MET A 183 -10.74 3.42 0.31
N GLY A 184 -11.54 2.58 -0.33
CA GLY A 184 -12.97 2.87 -0.58
C GLY A 184 -13.93 2.31 0.48
N LEU A 185 -13.51 1.32 1.28
CA LEU A 185 -14.45 0.53 2.09
C LEU A 185 -14.19 0.59 3.61
N MET A 186 -12.93 0.76 4.02
CA MET A 186 -12.55 0.47 5.41
C MET A 186 -12.95 1.54 6.42
N ALA A 187 -13.32 2.74 5.97
CA ALA A 187 -13.89 3.77 6.86
C ALA A 187 -15.15 3.25 7.60
N GLY A 188 -15.99 2.48 6.90
CA GLY A 188 -17.17 1.82 7.49
C GLY A 188 -16.84 0.79 8.58
N TYR A 189 -15.61 0.28 8.59
CA TYR A 189 -15.11 -0.70 9.57
C TYR A 189 -14.28 -0.06 10.69
N GLY A 190 -14.26 1.28 10.79
CA GLY A 190 -13.50 1.99 11.81
C GLY A 190 -11.99 1.97 11.55
N VAL A 191 -11.58 2.03 10.29
CA VAL A 191 -10.17 2.07 9.87
C VAL A 191 -9.94 3.27 8.98
N GLN A 192 -8.84 3.96 9.21
CA GLN A 192 -8.36 5.07 8.40
C GLN A 192 -6.98 4.73 7.81
N LEU A 193 -6.85 4.88 6.49
CA LEU A 193 -5.60 4.65 5.77
C LEU A 193 -4.96 5.99 5.43
N TRP A 194 -3.68 6.11 5.72
CA TRP A 194 -2.88 7.29 5.39
C TRP A 194 -1.61 6.84 4.63
N PRO A 195 -1.71 6.59 3.31
CA PRO A 195 -0.56 6.28 2.49
C PRO A 195 0.24 7.55 2.20
N ILE A 196 1.57 7.46 2.34
CA ILE A 196 2.51 8.54 2.07
C ILE A 196 3.34 8.16 0.85
N LEU A 197 3.48 9.10 -0.08
CA LEU A 197 4.17 8.94 -1.36
C LEU A 197 5.06 10.17 -1.60
N GLN A 198 6.15 9.97 -2.30
CA GLN A 198 7.06 11.07 -2.66
C GLN A 198 6.50 11.89 -3.84
N ASP A 199 5.82 11.22 -4.78
CA ASP A 199 5.22 11.83 -5.97
C ASP A 199 4.04 11.02 -6.52
N VAL A 200 3.32 11.60 -7.48
CA VAL A 200 2.18 10.92 -8.15
C VAL A 200 2.65 9.82 -9.10
N HIS A 201 3.90 9.85 -9.58
CA HIS A 201 4.42 8.83 -10.48
C HIS A 201 4.55 7.48 -9.78
N GLN A 202 4.99 7.46 -8.50
CA GLN A 202 5.03 6.24 -7.70
C GLN A 202 3.66 5.56 -7.62
N LEU A 203 2.60 6.36 -7.43
CA LEU A 203 1.23 5.84 -7.39
C LEU A 203 0.79 5.30 -8.75
N ARG A 204 1.04 6.06 -9.83
CA ARG A 204 0.69 5.65 -11.20
C ARG A 204 1.48 4.43 -11.67
N ALA A 205 2.77 4.36 -11.36
CA ALA A 205 3.61 3.20 -11.69
C ALA A 205 3.12 1.92 -11.02
N THR A 206 2.66 2.03 -9.76
CA THR A 206 2.21 0.89 -8.96
C THR A 206 0.78 0.44 -9.31
N TYR A 207 -0.15 1.39 -9.51
CA TYR A 207 -1.58 1.10 -9.65
C TYR A 207 -2.15 1.42 -11.04
N GLY A 208 -1.34 1.96 -11.95
CA GLY A 208 -1.76 2.27 -13.31
C GLY A 208 -2.97 3.21 -13.34
N GLN A 209 -3.99 2.85 -14.12
CA GLN A 209 -5.23 3.62 -14.21
C GLN A 209 -6.01 3.71 -12.88
N ARG A 210 -5.79 2.76 -11.97
CA ARG A 210 -6.44 2.74 -10.65
C ARG A 210 -5.83 3.72 -9.64
N ALA A 211 -4.72 4.37 -9.97
CA ALA A 211 -4.16 5.45 -9.16
C ALA A 211 -5.19 6.56 -8.85
N GLY A 212 -6.09 6.85 -9.79
CA GLY A 212 -7.19 7.79 -9.59
C GLY A 212 -8.14 7.42 -8.45
N THR A 213 -8.31 6.12 -8.16
CA THR A 213 -9.17 5.64 -7.07
C THR A 213 -8.65 6.08 -5.70
N PHE A 214 -7.34 6.14 -5.51
CA PHE A 214 -6.74 6.63 -4.27
C PHE A 214 -7.04 8.11 -4.05
N LEU A 215 -6.90 8.92 -5.09
CA LEU A 215 -7.16 10.36 -5.02
C LEU A 215 -8.65 10.67 -4.82
N SER A 216 -9.53 9.97 -5.53
CA SER A 216 -10.98 10.21 -5.44
C SER A 216 -11.62 9.71 -4.14
N ASN A 217 -11.02 8.68 -3.49
CA ASN A 217 -11.50 8.17 -2.21
C ASN A 217 -10.79 8.81 -1.00
N ALA A 218 -9.80 9.67 -1.23
CA ALA A 218 -9.15 10.40 -0.15
C ALA A 218 -10.11 11.48 0.41
N GLY A 219 -10.47 11.37 1.68
CA GLY A 219 -11.22 12.41 2.39
C GLY A 219 -10.38 13.67 2.61
N VAL A 220 -9.06 13.49 2.73
CA VAL A 220 -8.05 14.56 2.81
C VAL A 220 -6.89 14.20 1.90
N LEU A 221 -6.48 15.13 1.04
CA LEU A 221 -5.22 15.07 0.31
C LEU A 221 -4.30 16.16 0.85
N GLN A 222 -3.18 15.76 1.42
CA GLN A 222 -2.15 16.64 1.96
C GLN A 222 -0.97 16.69 1.00
N VAL A 223 -0.53 17.87 0.63
CA VAL A 223 0.54 18.07 -0.35
C VAL A 223 1.55 19.09 0.16
N PHE A 224 2.82 18.74 0.11
CA PHE A 224 3.95 19.62 0.43
C PHE A 224 5.22 19.14 -0.28
N GLY A 225 6.21 20.04 -0.45
CA GLY A 225 7.53 19.69 -0.98
C GLY A 225 7.52 19.13 -2.39
N VAL A 226 6.60 19.59 -3.24
CA VAL A 226 6.47 19.11 -4.63
C VAL A 226 7.68 19.56 -5.45
N ASN A 227 8.37 18.58 -6.07
CA ASN A 227 9.55 18.86 -6.91
C ASN A 227 9.33 18.46 -8.37
N ASP A 228 8.47 17.48 -8.65
CA ASP A 228 8.21 17.00 -10.01
C ASP A 228 7.09 17.77 -10.71
N HIS A 229 7.15 17.79 -12.04
CA HIS A 229 6.21 18.56 -12.88
C HIS A 229 4.78 18.00 -12.84
N ASP A 230 4.62 16.68 -12.83
CA ASP A 230 3.30 16.07 -12.92
C ASP A 230 2.50 16.21 -11.63
N SER A 231 3.17 16.07 -10.46
CA SER A 231 2.56 16.36 -9.17
C SER A 231 2.21 17.85 -9.04
N ALA A 232 3.10 18.74 -9.50
CA ALA A 232 2.83 20.17 -9.49
C ALA A 232 1.63 20.54 -10.39
N ARG A 233 1.53 19.94 -11.57
CA ARG A 233 0.39 20.13 -12.46
C ARG A 233 -0.91 19.59 -11.87
N LEU A 234 -0.88 18.39 -11.29
CA LEU A 234 -2.04 17.84 -10.60
C LEU A 234 -2.55 18.78 -9.51
N VAL A 235 -1.65 19.33 -8.69
CA VAL A 235 -2.00 20.26 -7.61
C VAL A 235 -2.56 21.56 -8.16
N SER A 236 -1.94 22.12 -9.20
CA SER A 236 -2.43 23.32 -9.89
C SER A 236 -3.85 23.13 -10.43
N ASP A 237 -4.13 21.98 -11.07
CA ASP A 237 -5.45 21.63 -11.60
C ASP A 237 -6.49 21.47 -10.46
N LEU A 238 -6.09 20.88 -9.31
CA LEU A 238 -6.96 20.71 -8.14
C LEU A 238 -7.28 22.02 -7.43
N LEU A 239 -6.37 22.99 -7.45
CA LEU A 239 -6.61 24.32 -6.92
C LEU A 239 -7.66 25.10 -7.71
N GLY A 240 -7.75 24.82 -9.02
CA GLY A 240 -8.67 25.51 -9.91
C GLY A 240 -8.11 26.82 -10.48
N GLN A 241 -9.01 27.64 -11.01
CA GLN A 241 -8.65 28.87 -11.73
C GLN A 241 -9.40 30.07 -11.16
N GLU A 242 -8.80 31.24 -11.33
CA GLU A 242 -9.41 32.54 -11.10
C GLU A 242 -9.56 33.32 -12.41
N THR A 243 -10.47 34.27 -12.44
CA THR A 243 -10.60 35.19 -13.55
C THR A 243 -9.77 36.45 -13.27
N VAL A 244 -8.75 36.65 -14.09
CA VAL A 244 -7.94 37.91 -14.04
C VAL A 244 -8.47 38.87 -15.06
N VAL A 245 -8.71 40.10 -14.65
CA VAL A 245 -9.16 41.20 -15.51
C VAL A 245 -7.98 42.07 -15.87
N PHE A 246 -7.68 42.18 -17.15
CA PHE A 246 -6.65 43.07 -17.68
C PHE A 246 -7.32 44.26 -18.36
N GLN A 247 -6.86 45.47 -18.06
CA GLN A 247 -7.19 46.64 -18.85
C GLN A 247 -6.20 46.81 -19.99
N THR A 248 -6.68 46.70 -21.21
CA THR A 248 -5.90 46.98 -22.42
C THR A 248 -6.18 48.39 -22.92
N MET A 249 -5.13 49.18 -23.09
CA MET A 249 -5.19 50.50 -23.69
C MET A 249 -4.65 50.44 -25.08
N SER A 250 -5.51 50.64 -26.09
CA SER A 250 -5.11 50.77 -27.47
C SER A 250 -5.12 52.23 -27.90
N ARG A 251 -4.05 52.68 -28.54
CA ARG A 251 -3.96 54.01 -29.16
C ARG A 251 -4.07 53.85 -30.68
N ALA A 252 -5.08 54.49 -31.27
CA ALA A 252 -5.17 54.58 -32.71
C ALA A 252 -4.05 55.49 -33.25
N LEU A 253 -3.25 54.95 -34.16
CA LEU A 253 -2.15 55.70 -34.81
C LEU A 253 -2.61 56.40 -36.11
N ASP A 254 -3.92 56.52 -36.35
CA ASP A 254 -4.44 57.20 -37.51
C ASP A 254 -4.60 58.71 -37.27
N SER A 255 -4.12 59.49 -38.19
CA SER A 255 -3.88 60.96 -38.06
C SER A 255 -5.15 61.80 -37.90
N GLU A 256 -6.34 61.27 -38.00
CA GLU A 256 -7.59 61.99 -37.87
C GLU A 256 -8.44 61.73 -36.63
N LYS A 257 -8.10 60.71 -35.80
CA LYS A 257 -8.82 60.42 -34.54
C LYS A 257 -7.85 60.01 -33.46
N SER A 258 -7.41 60.92 -32.63
CA SER A 258 -6.72 60.64 -31.37
C SER A 258 -7.73 60.11 -30.36
N GLY A 259 -8.01 58.81 -30.33
CA GLY A 259 -8.88 58.15 -29.35
C GLY A 259 -8.09 57.10 -28.57
N LEU A 260 -8.17 57.20 -27.24
CA LEU A 260 -7.77 56.10 -26.33
C LEU A 260 -8.98 55.16 -26.19
N SER A 261 -8.83 53.90 -26.59
CA SER A 261 -9.84 52.87 -26.32
C SER A 261 -9.39 52.04 -25.11
N TYR A 262 -10.23 51.92 -24.14
CA TYR A 262 -10.04 51.04 -23.01
C TYR A 262 -10.88 49.79 -23.24
N GLY A 263 -10.24 48.63 -23.24
CA GLY A 263 -10.90 47.35 -23.29
C GLY A 263 -10.59 46.56 -22.00
N GLU A 264 -11.59 45.92 -21.43
CA GLU A 264 -11.39 44.92 -20.38
C GLU A 264 -11.31 43.55 -21.00
N GLN A 265 -10.25 42.83 -20.66
CA GLN A 265 -10.05 41.44 -21.10
C GLN A 265 -10.04 40.52 -19.89
N HIS A 266 -10.95 39.54 -19.90
CA HIS A 266 -11.06 38.51 -18.87
C HIS A 266 -10.31 37.28 -19.29
N THR A 267 -9.32 36.83 -18.50
CA THR A 267 -8.54 35.63 -18.80
C THR A 267 -8.54 34.72 -17.58
N ALA A 268 -8.76 33.43 -17.81
CA ALA A 268 -8.63 32.42 -16.76
C ALA A 268 -7.14 32.19 -16.46
N ARG A 269 -6.77 32.20 -15.17
CA ARG A 269 -5.44 31.86 -14.69
C ARG A 269 -5.56 30.80 -13.59
N PRO A 270 -4.69 29.74 -13.54
CA PRO A 270 -4.60 28.89 -12.36
C PRO A 270 -4.36 29.71 -11.09
N LEU A 271 -5.01 29.34 -9.98
CA LEU A 271 -4.76 29.98 -8.67
C LEU A 271 -3.29 29.92 -8.28
N LEU A 272 -2.66 28.76 -8.52
CA LEU A 272 -1.20 28.60 -8.55
C LEU A 272 -0.81 27.85 -9.83
N THR A 273 0.13 28.40 -10.58
CA THR A 273 0.73 27.68 -11.71
C THR A 273 1.58 26.49 -11.20
N PRO A 274 1.89 25.48 -12.01
CA PRO A 274 2.77 24.38 -11.62
C PRO A 274 4.14 24.87 -11.08
N ASP A 275 4.67 25.95 -11.64
CA ASP A 275 5.93 26.53 -11.14
C ASP A 275 5.77 27.17 -9.76
N GLU A 276 4.67 27.86 -9.53
CA GLU A 276 4.36 28.45 -8.21
C GLU A 276 4.15 27.35 -7.16
N VAL A 277 3.52 26.23 -7.51
CA VAL A 277 3.38 25.06 -6.63
C VAL A 277 4.75 24.49 -6.24
N ARG A 278 5.67 24.34 -7.19
CA ARG A 278 7.04 23.84 -6.93
C ARG A 278 7.88 24.78 -6.07
N ASN A 279 7.57 26.06 -6.12
CA ASN A 279 8.28 27.11 -5.38
C ASN A 279 7.60 27.47 -4.05
N LEU A 280 6.60 26.71 -3.60
CA LEU A 280 6.02 26.91 -2.27
C LEU A 280 7.08 26.77 -1.18
N PRO A 281 7.05 27.62 -0.14
CA PRO A 281 7.97 27.53 0.98
C PRO A 281 7.90 26.15 1.65
N GLN A 282 9.05 25.63 2.10
CA GLN A 282 9.14 24.28 2.69
C GLN A 282 8.25 24.05 3.93
N HIS A 283 7.90 25.13 4.65
CA HIS A 283 7.03 25.08 5.82
C HIS A 283 5.54 25.17 5.47
N VAL A 284 5.18 25.32 4.20
CA VAL A 284 3.79 25.42 3.72
C VAL A 284 3.33 24.08 3.20
N GLU A 285 2.09 23.75 3.46
CA GLU A 285 1.36 22.63 2.90
C GLU A 285 -0.01 23.05 2.36
N LEU A 286 -0.52 22.27 1.43
CA LEU A 286 -1.85 22.40 0.86
C LEU A 286 -2.71 21.22 1.31
N LEU A 287 -3.89 21.53 1.84
CA LEU A 287 -4.86 20.54 2.27
C LEU A 287 -6.11 20.65 1.39
N PHE A 288 -6.48 19.53 0.78
CA PHE A 288 -7.70 19.39 0.00
C PHE A 288 -8.66 18.48 0.77
N LEU A 289 -9.74 19.05 1.27
CA LEU A 289 -10.79 18.31 1.96
C LEU A 289 -11.98 18.12 1.02
N ALA A 290 -12.55 16.92 0.99
CA ALA A 290 -13.70 16.64 0.15
C ALA A 290 -14.85 17.62 0.42
N GLY A 291 -15.32 18.31 -0.63
CA GLY A 291 -16.42 19.27 -0.55
C GLY A 291 -16.05 20.64 0.03
N GLN A 292 -14.78 20.93 0.26
CA GLN A 292 -14.30 22.23 0.78
C GLN A 292 -13.32 22.89 -0.18
N ARG A 293 -13.12 24.20 0.01
CA ARG A 293 -12.06 24.92 -0.68
C ARG A 293 -10.69 24.47 -0.17
N PRO A 294 -9.66 24.44 -1.02
CA PRO A 294 -8.31 24.15 -0.60
C PRO A 294 -7.83 25.08 0.52
N ILE A 295 -7.08 24.55 1.45
CA ILE A 295 -6.54 25.27 2.60
C ILE A 295 -5.02 25.35 2.45
N VAL A 296 -4.46 26.54 2.63
CA VAL A 296 -3.02 26.74 2.78
C VAL A 296 -2.71 26.75 4.27
N ALA A 297 -1.86 25.84 4.72
CA ALA A 297 -1.50 25.66 6.13
C ALA A 297 0.01 25.65 6.33
N GLY A 298 0.44 25.90 7.56
CA GLY A 298 1.82 25.66 7.98
C GLY A 298 2.00 24.21 8.40
N LYS A 299 3.10 23.59 7.98
CA LYS A 299 3.47 22.23 8.45
C LYS A 299 3.82 22.28 9.93
N LEU A 300 3.31 21.32 10.68
CA LEU A 300 3.70 21.13 12.07
C LEU A 300 5.13 20.57 12.16
N ALA A 301 5.91 21.09 13.08
CA ALA A 301 7.26 20.62 13.37
C ALA A 301 7.35 20.19 14.83
N TYR A 302 7.20 18.88 15.09
CA TYR A 302 7.11 18.33 16.46
C TYR A 302 8.27 18.76 17.39
N TYR A 303 9.46 19.00 16.81
CA TYR A 303 10.65 19.44 17.52
C TYR A 303 10.67 20.96 17.81
N ALA A 304 9.83 21.76 17.17
CA ALA A 304 9.77 23.22 17.28
C ALA A 304 8.46 23.70 17.90
N ASP A 305 7.34 23.06 17.60
CA ASP A 305 6.02 23.51 18.02
C ASP A 305 5.78 23.20 19.50
N ALA A 306 5.30 24.20 20.23
CA ALA A 306 5.16 24.15 21.68
C ALA A 306 4.20 23.06 22.16
N GLU A 307 3.20 22.71 21.36
CA GLU A 307 2.18 21.70 21.67
C GLU A 307 2.76 20.28 21.76
N PHE A 308 3.90 19.99 21.09
CA PHE A 308 4.57 18.69 21.13
C PHE A 308 5.67 18.59 22.19
N ARG A 309 5.88 19.65 22.97
CA ARG A 309 6.96 19.69 23.96
C ARG A 309 6.76 18.60 25.02
N GLY A 310 7.75 17.73 25.16
CA GLY A 310 7.72 16.59 26.11
C GLY A 310 7.01 15.34 25.58
N LEU A 311 6.57 15.34 24.32
CA LEU A 311 5.98 14.17 23.65
C LEU A 311 6.99 13.38 22.82
N PHE A 312 8.24 13.79 22.78
CA PHE A 312 9.32 13.14 22.02
C PHE A 312 10.63 13.20 22.80
N ASP A 313 11.51 12.23 22.55
CA ASP A 313 12.85 12.18 23.11
C ASP A 313 13.74 13.22 22.38
N GLN A 314 14.54 13.95 23.15
CA GLN A 314 15.55 14.82 22.55
C GLN A 314 16.68 13.94 22.01
N ALA A 315 17.00 14.11 20.70
CA ALA A 315 18.06 13.40 20.03
C ALA A 315 19.46 13.83 20.53
#